data_b17c5b3b72baae905d2148b736ad4c6d
#
_entry.id   b17c5b3b72baae905d2148b736ad4c6d
#
_cell.length_a   1.000
_cell.length_b   1.000
_cell.length_c   1.000
_cell.angle_alpha   90.00
_cell.angle_beta   90.00
_cell.angle_gamma   90.00
#
_symmetry.space_group_name_H-M   'P 1'
#
loop_
_entity.id
_entity.type
_entity.pdbx_description
1 polymer ?
#
loop_
_entity_poly.entity_id
_entity_poly.type
_entity_poly.pdbx_seq_one_letter_code
_entity_poly.pdbx_strand_id
1 'polypeptide(L)'
;MNNPKFNVKEFVARIGITQKELAEKLGVKKETVYKWADGTNKPTYDVVYKLKKMGVSDYELFGESFAEQEELYKKRVLSIVSGFLNGVGIEKDLTKVKIKL
;
A
#
# COMPACT_ATOMS: atom_id res chain seq x y z
N MET A 1 5.58 9.73 17.25
CA MET A 1 5.19 9.06 16.02
C MET A 1 5.05 7.56 16.24
N ASN A 2 3.98 6.98 15.76
CA ASN A 2 3.72 5.57 15.95
C ASN A 2 4.39 4.75 14.86
N ASN A 3 4.94 3.61 15.27
CA ASN A 3 5.46 2.68 14.29
C ASN A 3 4.31 1.96 13.60
N PRO A 4 4.44 1.65 12.32
CA PRO A 4 3.43 0.86 11.65
C PRO A 4 3.26 -0.48 12.34
N LYS A 5 2.05 -0.94 12.43
CA LYS A 5 1.74 -2.22 13.04
C LYS A 5 0.69 -2.92 12.20
N PHE A 6 0.97 -4.16 11.84
CA PHE A 6 0.04 -4.95 11.06
C PHE A 6 -1.15 -5.35 11.93
N ASN A 7 -2.32 -4.93 11.53
CA ASN A 7 -3.54 -5.24 12.27
C ASN A 7 -4.07 -6.61 11.84
N VAL A 8 -3.38 -7.65 12.31
CA VAL A 8 -3.64 -9.02 11.90
C VAL A 8 -5.07 -9.44 12.23
N LYS A 9 -5.51 -9.14 13.45
CA LYS A 9 -6.82 -9.59 13.91
C LYS A 9 -7.93 -9.06 13.02
N GLU A 10 -7.83 -7.81 12.63
CA GLU A 10 -8.83 -7.19 11.78
C GLU A 10 -8.81 -7.80 10.38
N PHE A 11 -7.62 -8.03 9.85
CA PHE A 11 -7.47 -8.60 8.51
C PHE A 11 -8.04 -10.01 8.43
N VAL A 12 -7.66 -10.90 9.37
CA VAL A 12 -8.15 -12.27 9.32
C VAL A 12 -9.65 -12.34 9.55
N ALA A 13 -10.18 -11.46 10.41
CA ALA A 13 -11.62 -11.39 10.61
C ALA A 13 -12.33 -10.98 9.33
N ARG A 14 -11.78 -10.01 8.62
CA ARG A 14 -12.40 -9.52 7.40
C ARG A 14 -12.44 -10.57 6.31
N ILE A 15 -11.36 -11.36 6.17
CA ILE A 15 -11.34 -12.38 5.12
C ILE A 15 -11.83 -13.73 5.60
N GLY A 16 -12.21 -13.84 6.88
CA GLY A 16 -12.87 -15.05 7.38
C GLY A 16 -11.96 -16.23 7.66
N ILE A 17 -10.73 -15.98 8.07
CA ILE A 17 -9.81 -17.06 8.43
C ILE A 17 -9.24 -16.83 9.84
N THR A 18 -8.53 -17.81 10.35
CA THR A 18 -7.85 -17.67 11.64
C THR A 18 -6.41 -17.23 11.42
N GLN A 19 -5.75 -16.78 12.48
CA GLN A 19 -4.33 -16.43 12.39
C GLN A 19 -3.48 -17.65 12.05
N LYS A 20 -3.87 -18.82 12.51
CA LYS A 20 -3.16 -20.05 12.17
C LYS A 20 -3.28 -20.35 10.67
N GLU A 21 -4.47 -20.17 10.13
CA GLU A 21 -4.69 -20.37 8.69
C GLU A 21 -3.89 -19.37 7.87
N LEU A 22 -3.81 -18.14 8.36
CA LEU A 22 -3.00 -17.13 7.69
C LEU A 22 -1.53 -17.56 7.66
N ALA A 23 -1.01 -18.06 8.77
CA ALA A 23 0.36 -18.54 8.83
C ALA A 23 0.60 -19.64 7.80
N GLU A 24 -0.34 -20.57 7.69
CA GLU A 24 -0.24 -21.66 6.73
C GLU A 24 -0.22 -21.13 5.29
N LYS A 25 -1.10 -20.18 5.01
CA LYS A 25 -1.16 -19.61 3.66
C LYS A 25 0.11 -18.83 3.29
N LEU A 26 0.74 -18.23 4.27
CA LEU A 26 1.95 -17.46 4.05
C LEU A 26 3.22 -18.30 4.13
N GLY A 27 3.12 -19.54 4.62
CA GLY A 27 4.28 -20.40 4.77
C GLY A 27 5.16 -20.00 5.94
N VAL A 28 4.59 -19.39 6.99
CA VAL A 28 5.34 -18.99 8.18
C VAL A 28 4.75 -19.69 9.40
N LYS A 29 5.45 -19.61 10.51
CA LYS A 29 4.97 -20.21 11.74
C LYS A 29 3.86 -19.37 12.35
N LYS A 30 2.92 -20.00 13.02
CA LYS A 30 1.83 -19.26 13.68
C LYS A 30 2.36 -18.30 14.72
N GLU A 31 3.45 -18.64 15.39
CA GLU A 31 4.08 -17.74 16.35
C GLU A 31 4.56 -16.45 15.69
N THR A 32 5.00 -16.54 14.44
CA THR A 32 5.41 -15.36 13.69
C THR A 32 4.22 -14.44 13.48
N VAL A 33 3.08 -15.00 13.11
CA VAL A 33 1.86 -14.19 12.92
C VAL A 33 1.42 -13.57 14.25
N TYR A 34 1.52 -14.29 15.35
CA TYR A 34 1.17 -13.76 16.67
C TYR A 34 2.07 -12.59 17.04
N LYS A 35 3.34 -12.64 16.68
CA LYS A 35 4.28 -11.54 16.94
C LYS A 35 3.93 -10.31 16.11
N TRP A 36 3.43 -10.50 14.91
CA TRP A 36 2.94 -9.36 14.13
C TRP A 36 1.73 -8.74 14.83
N ALA A 37 0.82 -9.60 15.32
CA ALA A 37 -0.41 -9.12 15.97
C ALA A 37 -0.11 -8.31 17.22
N ASP A 38 0.91 -8.68 17.98
CA ASP A 38 1.25 -7.94 19.20
C ASP A 38 2.27 -6.82 18.97
N GLY A 39 2.74 -6.68 17.74
CA GLY A 39 3.66 -5.60 17.39
C GLY A 39 5.12 -5.87 17.66
N THR A 40 5.46 -7.09 18.08
CA THR A 40 6.85 -7.45 18.38
C THR A 40 7.70 -7.54 17.11
N ASN A 41 7.13 -8.07 16.05
CA ASN A 41 7.81 -8.21 14.76
C ASN A 41 6.97 -7.60 13.66
N LYS A 42 7.61 -7.38 12.53
CA LYS A 42 6.93 -6.89 11.32
C LYS A 42 7.09 -7.90 10.21
N PRO A 43 6.11 -8.01 9.30
CA PRO A 43 6.25 -8.89 8.14
C PRO A 43 7.42 -8.44 7.28
N THR A 44 8.11 -9.42 6.70
CA THR A 44 9.17 -9.10 5.74
C THR A 44 8.55 -8.61 4.43
N TYR A 45 9.39 -8.06 3.57
CA TYR A 45 8.92 -7.59 2.27
C TYR A 45 8.22 -8.68 1.47
N ASP A 46 8.79 -9.88 1.48
CA ASP A 46 8.20 -11.01 0.75
C ASP A 46 6.82 -11.36 1.28
N VAL A 47 6.66 -11.32 2.60
CA VAL A 47 5.37 -11.61 3.22
C VAL A 47 4.36 -10.52 2.89
N VAL A 48 4.79 -9.27 2.91
CA VAL A 48 3.92 -8.15 2.55
C VAL A 48 3.40 -8.32 1.13
N TYR A 49 4.27 -8.75 0.22
CA TYR A 49 3.88 -9.00 -1.16
C TYR A 49 2.77 -10.06 -1.22
N LYS A 50 2.93 -11.16 -0.48
CA LYS A 50 1.90 -12.19 -0.43
C LYS A 50 0.61 -11.69 0.20
N LEU A 51 0.72 -10.89 1.24
CA LEU A 51 -0.45 -10.30 1.89
C LEU A 51 -1.21 -9.38 0.94
N LYS A 52 -0.50 -8.61 0.15
CA LYS A 52 -1.14 -7.73 -0.82
C LYS A 52 -1.93 -8.55 -1.85
N LYS A 53 -1.39 -9.68 -2.26
CA LYS A 53 -2.11 -10.58 -3.16
C LYS A 53 -3.34 -11.18 -2.52
N MET A 54 -3.36 -11.32 -1.21
CA MET A 54 -4.52 -11.80 -0.48
C MET A 54 -5.55 -10.70 -0.22
N GLY A 55 -5.23 -9.46 -0.58
CA GLY A 55 -6.16 -8.36 -0.44
C GLY A 55 -6.02 -7.55 0.83
N VAL A 56 -4.87 -7.60 1.50
CA VAL A 56 -4.67 -6.78 2.68
C VAL A 56 -4.64 -5.31 2.27
N SER A 57 -5.26 -4.45 3.06
CA SER A 57 -5.25 -3.02 2.78
C SER A 57 -4.05 -2.35 3.45
N ASP A 58 -3.72 -1.16 2.94
CA ASP A 58 -2.66 -0.37 3.55
C ASP A 58 -3.02 -0.01 4.99
N TYR A 59 -4.29 0.25 5.24
CA TYR A 59 -4.74 0.57 6.57
C TYR A 59 -4.47 -0.60 7.53
N GLU A 60 -4.75 -1.81 7.09
CA GLU A 60 -4.50 -2.99 7.90
C GLU A 60 -3.02 -3.22 8.14
N LEU A 61 -2.19 -2.99 7.11
CA LEU A 61 -0.76 -3.19 7.24
C LEU A 61 -0.05 -2.13 8.06
N PHE A 62 -0.45 -0.88 7.91
CA PHE A 62 0.31 0.23 8.47
C PHE A 62 -0.49 1.11 9.42
N GLY A 63 -1.80 0.89 9.54
CA GLY A 63 -2.66 1.76 10.32
C GLY A 63 -2.99 3.06 9.62
N GLU A 64 -2.62 3.18 8.36
CA GLU A 64 -2.85 4.39 7.58
C GLU A 64 -3.21 4.02 6.16
N SER A 65 -3.97 4.90 5.50
CA SER A 65 -4.28 4.72 4.10
C SER A 65 -3.42 5.68 3.28
N PHE A 66 -2.76 5.16 2.28
CA PHE A 66 -1.91 5.98 1.41
C PHE A 66 -2.57 6.33 0.08
N ALA A 67 -3.75 5.79 -0.18
CA ALA A 67 -4.41 6.05 -1.45
C ALA A 67 -4.69 7.53 -1.65
N GLU A 68 -5.09 8.21 -0.59
CA GLU A 68 -5.39 9.62 -0.64
C GLU A 68 -4.14 10.44 -0.94
N GLN A 69 -3.04 10.06 -0.34
CA GLN A 69 -1.77 10.75 -0.58
C GLN A 69 -1.27 10.52 -1.99
N GLU A 70 -1.46 9.32 -2.53
CA GLU A 70 -1.10 9.04 -3.92
C GLU A 70 -1.90 9.91 -4.88
N GLU A 71 -3.18 10.08 -4.61
CA GLU A 71 -4.02 10.93 -5.43
C GLU A 71 -3.53 12.38 -5.40
N LEU A 72 -3.19 12.86 -4.22
CA LEU A 72 -2.67 14.22 -4.08
C LEU A 72 -1.36 14.39 -4.82
N TYR A 73 -0.49 13.40 -4.72
CA TYR A 73 0.79 13.44 -5.42
C TYR A 73 0.59 13.49 -6.94
N LYS A 74 -0.30 12.64 -7.44
CA LYS A 74 -0.60 12.62 -8.87
C LYS A 74 -1.17 13.95 -9.33
N LYS A 75 -2.05 14.54 -8.55
CA LYS A 75 -2.62 15.85 -8.89
C LYS A 75 -1.55 16.91 -8.94
N ARG A 76 -0.60 16.89 -8.02
CA ARG A 76 0.51 17.86 -8.03
C ARG A 76 1.37 17.71 -9.27
N VAL A 77 1.70 16.48 -9.62
CA VAL A 77 2.52 16.22 -10.81
C VAL A 77 1.81 16.71 -12.06
N LEU A 78 0.53 16.39 -12.20
CA LEU A 78 -0.24 16.81 -13.35
C LEU A 78 -0.36 18.33 -13.43
N SER A 79 -0.53 18.98 -12.28
CA SER A 79 -0.63 20.42 -12.23
C SER A 79 0.67 21.08 -12.67
N ILE A 80 1.79 20.55 -12.25
CA ILE A 80 3.10 21.08 -12.64
C ILE A 80 3.31 20.91 -14.13
N VAL A 81 3.01 19.74 -14.66
CA VAL A 81 3.16 19.46 -16.09
C VAL A 81 2.26 20.37 -16.91
N SER A 82 1.01 20.53 -16.48
CA SER A 82 0.07 21.38 -17.17
C SER A 82 0.54 22.83 -17.19
N GLY A 83 1.06 23.30 -16.07
CA GLY A 83 1.61 24.65 -16.00
C GLY A 83 2.80 24.84 -16.92
N PHE A 84 3.66 23.84 -16.98
CA PHE A 84 4.82 23.90 -17.85
C PHE A 84 4.40 23.96 -19.32
N LEU A 85 3.46 23.10 -19.70
CA LEU A 85 2.99 23.07 -21.08
C LEU A 85 2.37 24.40 -21.50
N ASN A 86 1.56 24.96 -20.66
CA ASN A 86 0.93 26.23 -20.94
C ASN A 86 1.93 27.36 -20.97
N GLY A 87 2.94 27.29 -20.14
CA GLY A 87 3.93 28.35 -20.04
C GLY A 87 4.85 28.44 -21.22
N VAL A 88 5.12 27.32 -21.88
CA VAL A 88 6.03 27.31 -23.02
C VAL A 88 5.32 27.35 -24.37
N GLY A 89 4.02 27.20 -24.36
CA GLY A 89 3.25 27.30 -25.59
C GLY A 89 3.47 26.19 -26.60
N ILE A 90 3.97 25.07 -26.16
CA ILE A 90 4.18 23.94 -27.06
C ILE A 90 3.34 22.75 -26.62
N GLU A 91 2.26 23.03 -26.01
CA GLU A 91 1.41 21.97 -25.48
C GLU A 91 0.93 21.00 -26.55
N LYS A 92 0.78 21.42 -27.76
CA LYS A 92 0.30 20.50 -28.79
C LYS A 92 1.26 19.34 -29.00
N ASP A 93 2.53 19.63 -29.10
CA ASP A 93 3.52 18.59 -29.31
C ASP A 93 3.63 17.72 -28.06
N LEU A 94 3.62 18.34 -26.90
CA LEU A 94 3.78 17.62 -25.66
C LEU A 94 2.58 16.79 -25.32
N THR A 95 1.39 17.20 -25.72
CA THR A 95 0.22 16.39 -25.45
C THR A 95 0.24 15.08 -26.21
N LYS A 96 0.93 15.05 -27.32
CA LYS A 96 1.06 13.78 -28.00
C LYS A 96 1.97 12.88 -27.25
N VAL A 97 2.90 13.51 -26.66
CA VAL A 97 3.81 12.76 -26.00
C VAL A 97 3.32 12.26 -24.73
N LYS A 98 2.73 12.80 -24.18
CA LYS A 98 2.33 12.61 -23.08
C LYS A 98 2.25 11.97 -22.25
N ILE A 99 2.13 12.14 -22.22
CA ILE A 99 1.71 12.07 -21.33
C ILE A 99 1.46 10.93 -20.71
N LYS A 100 2.15 10.22 -20.76
CA LYS A 100 2.13 9.16 -20.19
C LYS A 100 2.58 9.29 -18.86
N LEU A 101 2.34 10.13 -18.14
CA LEU A 101 2.82 10.25 -16.80
C LEU A 101 2.16 9.31 -15.85
#